data_e71f10f84211df924453123169017766
#
_entry.id   e71f10f84211df924453123169017766
#
_cell.length_a   1.000
_cell.length_b   1.000
_cell.length_c   1.000
_cell.angle_alpha   90.00
_cell.angle_beta   90.00
_cell.angle_gamma   90.00
#
_symmetry.space_group_name_H-M   'P 1'
#
loop_
_entity.id
_entity.type
_entity.pdbx_description
1 polymer ?
#
loop_
_entity_poly.entity_id
_entity_poly.type
_entity_poly.pdbx_seq_one_letter_code
_entity_poly.pdbx_strand_id
1 'polypeptide(L)'
;MVNKENIIQWLQEVEHPAKGDKNIVELGMVGNVEISGSNVTVTLGFAKHRDPLAEYLIGSAKAAIIRNAPEGTTVDIKTEIKEAAPKKKPGLDLGFEEIAQVKHIIGIASGKGGVGKSTAAVNLAVALARLGYKVGLADADVYGPSVPKMTATEAEMPDAVLEGEKETILPLEKYGVKWMSIGYFAKPEQALIWRGPMACNALKQMILQVRWGELDFLLIDM
;
A
#
# COMPACT_ATOMS: atom_id res chain seq x y z
N MET A 1 19.59 2.28 41.40
CA MET A 1 20.09 1.30 40.40
C MET A 1 19.57 1.71 39.05
N VAL A 2 20.42 1.73 38.05
CA VAL A 2 19.98 2.02 36.66
C VAL A 2 19.18 0.81 36.17
N ASN A 3 17.98 1.04 35.71
CA ASN A 3 17.14 0.01 35.10
C ASN A 3 16.76 0.41 33.67
N LYS A 4 16.18 -0.51 32.92
CA LYS A 4 15.80 -0.30 31.51
C LYS A 4 14.77 0.83 31.34
N GLU A 5 13.84 0.95 32.27
CA GLU A 5 12.80 1.98 32.25
C GLU A 5 13.36 3.39 32.41
N ASN A 6 14.32 3.57 33.34
CA ASN A 6 15.02 4.82 33.53
C ASN A 6 15.77 5.24 32.25
N ILE A 7 16.45 4.31 31.58
CA ILE A 7 17.19 4.61 30.35
C ILE A 7 16.21 5.05 29.24
N ILE A 8 15.06 4.37 29.08
CA ILE A 8 14.04 4.74 28.10
C ILE A 8 13.48 6.14 28.43
N GLN A 9 13.24 6.44 29.70
CA GLN A 9 12.76 7.75 30.14
C GLN A 9 13.77 8.86 29.82
N TRP A 10 15.05 8.65 30.08
CA TRP A 10 16.10 9.64 29.74
C TRP A 10 16.26 9.83 28.23
N LEU A 11 16.04 8.80 27.43
CA LEU A 11 16.07 8.89 25.98
C LEU A 11 14.86 9.62 25.38
N GLN A 12 13.78 9.81 26.14
CA GLN A 12 12.66 10.66 25.73
C GLN A 12 13.04 12.16 25.65
N GLU A 13 14.12 12.57 26.31
CA GLU A 13 14.65 13.94 26.22
C GLU A 13 15.34 14.23 24.86
N VAL A 14 15.60 13.18 24.07
CA VAL A 14 16.32 13.31 22.80
C VAL A 14 15.34 13.50 21.65
N GLU A 15 15.16 14.73 21.22
CA GLU A 15 14.32 15.09 20.10
C GLU A 15 15.01 14.84 18.75
N HIS A 16 14.24 14.45 17.74
CA HIS A 16 14.77 14.22 16.40
C HIS A 16 14.68 15.48 15.55
N PRO A 17 15.80 16.11 15.14
CA PRO A 17 15.81 17.44 14.50
C PRO A 17 14.94 17.57 13.23
N ALA A 18 14.72 16.47 12.51
CA ALA A 18 13.97 16.45 11.25
C ALA A 18 12.55 15.88 11.37
N LYS A 19 12.05 15.58 12.59
CA LYS A 19 10.75 14.92 12.82
C LYS A 19 9.79 15.74 13.68
N GLY A 20 10.02 17.04 13.79
CA GLY A 20 9.26 17.93 14.66
C GLY A 20 9.45 17.53 16.14
N ASP A 21 8.45 17.78 16.98
CA ASP A 21 8.50 17.59 18.43
C ASP A 21 8.50 16.10 18.89
N LYS A 22 8.94 15.16 18.03
CA LYS A 22 8.99 13.73 18.36
C LYS A 22 10.37 13.32 18.81
N ASN A 23 10.41 12.59 19.94
CA ASN A 23 11.66 12.03 20.48
C ASN A 23 12.01 10.68 19.83
N ILE A 24 13.25 10.21 20.04
CA ILE A 24 13.76 8.96 19.45
C ILE A 24 13.03 7.71 19.96
N VAL A 25 12.41 7.76 21.15
CA VAL A 25 11.64 6.65 21.71
C VAL A 25 10.28 6.54 21.00
N GLU A 26 9.58 7.66 20.84
CA GLU A 26 8.30 7.73 20.08
C GLU A 26 8.45 7.34 18.61
N LEU A 27 9.61 7.63 18.04
CA LEU A 27 9.94 7.23 16.66
C LEU A 27 10.33 5.76 16.56
N GLY A 28 10.35 5.02 17.68
CA GLY A 28 10.73 3.61 17.71
C GLY A 28 12.19 3.37 17.30
N MET A 29 13.06 4.37 17.42
CA MET A 29 14.48 4.25 17.09
C MET A 29 15.26 3.49 18.17
N VAL A 30 14.77 3.46 19.40
CA VAL A 30 15.39 2.73 20.51
C VAL A 30 15.09 1.24 20.38
N GLY A 31 16.14 0.44 20.21
CA GLY A 31 16.07 -1.02 20.12
C GLY A 31 16.35 -1.70 21.47
N ASN A 32 17.33 -2.62 21.47
CA ASN A 32 17.69 -3.33 22.69
C ASN A 32 18.47 -2.45 23.67
N VAL A 33 18.18 -2.61 24.97
CA VAL A 33 18.90 -1.96 26.08
C VAL A 33 19.45 -3.05 26.97
N GLU A 34 20.77 -3.15 27.07
CA GLU A 34 21.51 -4.10 27.90
C GLU A 34 22.26 -3.36 28.99
N ILE A 35 22.15 -3.86 30.21
CA ILE A 35 22.82 -3.29 31.37
C ILE A 35 23.68 -4.38 32.00
N SER A 36 24.99 -4.13 32.08
CA SER A 36 25.97 -5.04 32.65
C SER A 36 26.83 -4.28 33.69
N GLY A 37 26.41 -4.33 34.97
CA GLY A 37 27.04 -3.56 36.02
C GLY A 37 26.92 -2.05 35.79
N SER A 38 28.06 -1.37 35.60
CA SER A 38 28.12 0.06 35.27
C SER A 38 28.08 0.34 33.74
N ASN A 39 28.06 -0.70 32.89
CA ASN A 39 28.02 -0.53 31.45
C ASN A 39 26.60 -0.61 30.94
N VAL A 40 26.19 0.40 30.17
CA VAL A 40 24.89 0.50 29.49
C VAL A 40 25.12 0.45 28.00
N THR A 41 24.57 -0.54 27.32
CA THR A 41 24.59 -0.61 25.85
C THR A 41 23.18 -0.39 25.30
N VAL A 42 23.01 0.59 24.44
CA VAL A 42 21.73 0.90 23.77
C VAL A 42 21.89 0.73 22.28
N THR A 43 20.94 0.03 21.64
CA THR A 43 20.92 -0.10 20.19
C THR A 43 19.97 0.93 19.60
N LEU A 44 20.45 1.78 18.68
CA LEU A 44 19.65 2.72 17.93
C LEU A 44 19.45 2.23 16.49
N GLY A 45 18.19 2.14 16.08
CA GLY A 45 17.81 1.73 14.72
C GLY A 45 17.68 2.91 13.76
N PHE A 46 18.38 2.86 12.63
CA PHE A 46 18.32 3.86 11.56
C PHE A 46 17.73 3.26 10.29
N ALA A 47 16.99 4.07 9.54
CA ALA A 47 16.35 3.62 8.29
C ALA A 47 17.32 3.48 7.12
N LYS A 48 18.53 4.05 7.20
CA LYS A 48 19.54 4.04 6.14
C LYS A 48 20.94 3.81 6.72
N HIS A 49 21.79 3.15 5.94
CA HIS A 49 23.17 2.86 6.31
C HIS A 49 24.04 4.12 6.55
N ARG A 50 23.69 5.25 5.92
CA ARG A 50 24.32 6.56 6.13
C ARG A 50 23.21 7.57 6.39
N ASP A 51 22.77 7.66 7.63
CA ASP A 51 21.87 8.71 8.06
C ASP A 51 22.69 9.92 8.47
N PRO A 52 22.49 11.11 7.85
CA PRO A 52 23.24 12.32 8.17
C PRO A 52 23.13 12.76 9.63
N LEU A 53 22.08 12.33 10.32
CA LEU A 53 21.80 12.68 11.71
C LEU A 53 22.28 11.59 12.70
N ALA A 54 22.84 10.48 12.21
CA ALA A 54 23.23 9.36 13.07
C ALA A 54 24.23 9.78 14.15
N GLU A 55 25.28 10.49 13.79
CA GLU A 55 26.29 10.96 14.76
C GLU A 55 25.70 11.91 15.80
N TYR A 56 24.83 12.82 15.39
CA TYR A 56 24.13 13.73 16.29
C TYR A 56 23.24 12.98 17.29
N LEU A 57 22.42 12.05 16.79
CA LEU A 57 21.49 11.28 17.64
C LEU A 57 22.21 10.32 18.58
N ILE A 58 23.31 9.71 18.15
CA ILE A 58 24.19 8.89 18.99
C ILE A 58 24.80 9.74 20.11
N GLY A 59 25.34 10.93 19.76
CA GLY A 59 25.91 11.84 20.73
C GLY A 59 24.89 12.35 21.74
N SER A 60 23.71 12.74 21.29
CA SER A 60 22.61 13.22 22.13
C SER A 60 22.06 12.12 23.06
N ALA A 61 21.90 10.90 22.56
CA ALA A 61 21.46 9.76 23.37
C ALA A 61 22.49 9.41 24.45
N LYS A 62 23.77 9.39 24.09
CA LYS A 62 24.87 9.17 25.04
C LYS A 62 24.92 10.25 26.13
N ALA A 63 24.77 11.52 25.72
CA ALA A 63 24.76 12.65 26.67
C ALA A 63 23.55 12.62 27.61
N ALA A 64 22.36 12.25 27.11
CA ALA A 64 21.16 12.13 27.94
C ALA A 64 21.30 11.03 29.00
N ILE A 65 21.87 9.89 28.66
CA ILE A 65 22.11 8.81 29.63
C ILE A 65 23.18 9.21 30.62
N ILE A 66 24.33 9.77 30.20
CA ILE A 66 25.43 10.15 31.10
C ILE A 66 24.97 11.24 32.07
N ARG A 67 24.15 12.19 31.67
CA ARG A 67 23.64 13.28 32.51
C ARG A 67 22.81 12.77 33.67
N ASN A 68 22.02 11.72 33.45
CA ASN A 68 21.03 11.21 34.40
C ASN A 68 21.52 9.96 35.15
N ALA A 69 22.59 9.30 34.66
CA ALA A 69 23.14 8.09 35.28
C ALA A 69 24.10 8.40 36.44
N PRO A 70 24.29 7.46 37.41
CA PRO A 70 25.28 7.59 38.48
C PRO A 70 26.70 7.74 37.90
N GLU A 71 27.55 8.44 38.68
CA GLU A 71 28.99 8.57 38.34
C GLU A 71 29.64 7.19 38.12
N GLY A 72 30.46 7.10 37.08
CA GLY A 72 31.13 5.84 36.68
C GLY A 72 30.32 4.97 35.70
N THR A 73 29.15 5.41 35.21
CA THR A 73 28.43 4.71 34.19
C THR A 73 29.08 4.88 32.83
N THR A 74 29.39 3.77 32.15
CA THR A 74 29.91 3.76 30.78
C THR A 74 28.77 3.48 29.82
N VAL A 75 28.65 4.30 28.76
CA VAL A 75 27.57 4.19 27.76
C VAL A 75 28.13 3.87 26.38
N ASP A 76 27.67 2.78 25.81
CA ASP A 76 27.97 2.38 24.45
C ASP A 76 26.67 2.39 23.60
N ILE A 77 26.72 3.01 22.42
CA ILE A 77 25.58 3.08 21.50
C ILE A 77 25.92 2.26 20.26
N LYS A 78 25.22 1.15 20.07
CA LYS A 78 25.26 0.35 18.86
C LYS A 78 24.25 0.85 17.87
N THR A 79 24.58 0.80 16.59
CA THR A 79 23.66 1.14 15.51
C THR A 79 23.25 -0.12 14.75
N GLU A 80 21.98 -0.25 14.49
CA GLU A 80 21.45 -1.28 13.59
C GLU A 80 20.63 -0.62 12.46
N ILE A 81 20.63 -1.26 11.30
CA ILE A 81 19.70 -0.87 10.24
C ILE A 81 18.40 -1.57 10.59
N LYS A 82 17.44 -0.82 11.10
CA LYS A 82 16.06 -1.28 11.06
C LYS A 82 15.63 -1.16 9.61
N GLU A 83 15.59 -2.28 8.89
CA GLU A 83 14.70 -2.33 7.74
C GLU A 83 13.34 -1.87 8.25
N ALA A 84 12.95 -0.66 7.84
CA ALA A 84 11.64 -0.17 8.16
C ALA A 84 10.68 -1.28 7.74
N ALA A 85 9.92 -1.82 8.70
CA ALA A 85 8.75 -2.61 8.37
C ALA A 85 8.10 -1.87 7.19
N PRO A 86 7.74 -2.57 6.08
CA PRO A 86 7.34 -1.91 4.85
C PRO A 86 6.35 -0.83 5.25
N LYS A 87 6.81 0.42 5.26
CA LYS A 87 5.94 1.55 5.50
C LYS A 87 4.93 1.40 4.39
N LYS A 88 3.68 1.06 4.75
CA LYS A 88 2.57 1.39 3.88
C LYS A 88 2.91 2.80 3.41
N LYS A 89 3.37 2.94 2.16
CA LYS A 89 3.57 4.25 1.55
C LYS A 89 2.32 5.00 1.95
N PRO A 90 2.39 6.28 2.37
CA PRO A 90 1.20 7.08 2.47
C PRO A 90 0.66 7.14 1.04
N GLY A 91 0.06 6.04 0.62
CA GLY A 91 -0.88 6.02 -0.46
C GLY A 91 -1.93 7.00 -0.01
N LEU A 92 -2.27 7.94 -0.86
CA LEU A 92 -3.51 8.66 -0.78
C LEU A 92 -4.51 7.67 -0.17
N ASP A 93 -5.04 7.94 1.02
CA ASP A 93 -6.07 7.10 1.61
C ASP A 93 -7.33 7.33 0.78
N LEU A 94 -7.40 6.59 -0.31
CA LEU A 94 -8.47 6.65 -1.29
C LEU A 94 -9.59 5.68 -0.93
N GLY A 95 -9.57 5.13 0.29
CA GLY A 95 -10.54 4.11 0.72
C GLY A 95 -10.38 2.79 -0.04
N PHE A 96 -9.15 2.36 -0.28
CA PHE A 96 -8.82 1.17 -1.08
C PHE A 96 -9.02 -0.16 -0.35
N GLU A 97 -9.98 -0.26 0.54
CA GLU A 97 -10.25 -1.51 1.26
C GLU A 97 -10.51 -2.67 0.29
N GLU A 98 -11.22 -2.42 -0.81
CA GLU A 98 -11.60 -3.45 -1.79
C GLU A 98 -10.42 -4.00 -2.61
N ILE A 99 -9.36 -3.22 -2.79
CA ILE A 99 -8.14 -3.67 -3.49
C ILE A 99 -6.97 -3.97 -2.55
N ALA A 100 -7.16 -3.81 -1.24
CA ALA A 100 -6.12 -4.11 -0.25
C ALA A 100 -5.72 -5.59 -0.23
N GLN A 101 -6.60 -6.48 -0.69
CA GLN A 101 -6.37 -7.92 -0.79
C GLN A 101 -5.84 -8.37 -2.15
N VAL A 102 -5.55 -7.43 -3.06
CA VAL A 102 -4.96 -7.72 -4.36
C VAL A 102 -3.43 -7.70 -4.25
N LYS A 103 -2.77 -8.82 -4.60
CA LYS A 103 -1.30 -8.93 -4.48
C LYS A 103 -0.57 -8.10 -5.53
N HIS A 104 -1.04 -8.17 -6.78
CA HIS A 104 -0.40 -7.49 -7.91
C HIS A 104 -1.44 -6.78 -8.78
N ILE A 105 -1.22 -5.49 -9.04
CA ILE A 105 -2.02 -4.69 -9.99
C ILE A 105 -1.16 -4.40 -11.20
N ILE A 106 -1.63 -4.78 -12.39
CA ILE A 106 -0.89 -4.66 -13.65
C ILE A 106 -1.72 -3.85 -14.64
N GLY A 107 -1.23 -2.66 -15.01
CA GLY A 107 -1.81 -1.85 -16.09
C GLY A 107 -1.33 -2.35 -17.46
N ILE A 108 -2.28 -2.54 -18.39
CA ILE A 108 -2.02 -2.91 -19.79
C ILE A 108 -2.39 -1.71 -20.65
N ALA A 109 -1.39 -1.07 -21.22
CA ALA A 109 -1.55 0.14 -22.01
C ALA A 109 -0.85 0.00 -23.36
N SER A 110 -1.31 0.78 -24.34
CA SER A 110 -0.63 0.90 -25.64
C SER A 110 -0.61 2.35 -26.10
N GLY A 111 0.47 2.75 -26.74
CA GLY A 111 0.60 4.10 -27.33
C GLY A 111 -0.14 4.25 -28.66
N LYS A 112 -0.80 3.21 -29.16
CA LYS A 112 -1.49 3.21 -30.47
C LYS A 112 -2.77 2.38 -30.41
N GLY A 113 -3.85 2.89 -30.96
CA GLY A 113 -5.12 2.17 -31.05
C GLY A 113 -5.06 0.99 -32.01
N GLY A 114 -5.89 -0.03 -31.77
CA GLY A 114 -6.08 -1.17 -32.68
C GLY A 114 -4.94 -2.20 -32.71
N VAL A 115 -4.01 -2.17 -31.77
CA VAL A 115 -2.85 -3.11 -31.72
C VAL A 115 -3.14 -4.41 -30.97
N GLY A 116 -4.37 -4.62 -30.50
CA GLY A 116 -4.76 -5.84 -29.80
C GLY A 116 -4.54 -5.78 -28.29
N LYS A 117 -4.45 -4.60 -27.67
CA LYS A 117 -4.26 -4.39 -26.23
C LYS A 117 -5.27 -5.20 -25.40
N SER A 118 -6.56 -4.97 -25.60
CA SER A 118 -7.64 -5.64 -24.86
C SER A 118 -7.67 -7.14 -25.15
N THR A 119 -7.35 -7.56 -26.39
CA THR A 119 -7.20 -8.98 -26.73
C THR A 119 -6.08 -9.61 -25.90
N ALA A 120 -4.94 -8.95 -25.78
CA ALA A 120 -3.83 -9.44 -24.96
C ALA A 120 -4.22 -9.49 -23.47
N ALA A 121 -4.92 -8.45 -22.97
CA ALA A 121 -5.38 -8.37 -21.57
C ALA A 121 -6.32 -9.53 -21.22
N VAL A 122 -7.34 -9.77 -22.03
CA VAL A 122 -8.33 -10.84 -21.82
C VAL A 122 -7.66 -12.22 -21.89
N ASN A 123 -6.81 -12.46 -22.90
CA ASN A 123 -6.11 -13.75 -23.00
C ASN A 123 -5.14 -13.98 -21.85
N LEU A 124 -4.44 -12.94 -21.38
CA LEU A 124 -3.55 -13.02 -20.22
C LEU A 124 -4.35 -13.36 -18.95
N ALA A 125 -5.49 -12.69 -18.73
CA ALA A 125 -6.35 -12.96 -17.58
C ALA A 125 -6.80 -14.44 -17.54
N VAL A 126 -7.32 -14.93 -18.66
CA VAL A 126 -7.78 -16.33 -18.77
C VAL A 126 -6.62 -17.32 -18.65
N ALA A 127 -5.45 -17.01 -19.21
CA ALA A 127 -4.27 -17.86 -19.09
C ALA A 127 -3.80 -17.96 -17.62
N LEU A 128 -3.72 -16.86 -16.90
CA LEU A 128 -3.39 -16.85 -15.48
C LEU A 128 -4.41 -17.63 -14.63
N ALA A 129 -5.71 -17.45 -14.92
CA ALA A 129 -6.76 -18.21 -14.23
C ALA A 129 -6.63 -19.74 -14.49
N ARG A 130 -6.29 -20.14 -15.71
CA ARG A 130 -6.02 -21.57 -16.04
C ARG A 130 -4.79 -22.14 -15.33
N LEU A 131 -3.84 -21.30 -14.97
CA LEU A 131 -2.69 -21.66 -14.14
C LEU A 131 -3.03 -21.75 -12.65
N GLY A 132 -4.27 -21.47 -12.25
CA GLY A 132 -4.74 -21.57 -10.88
C GLY A 132 -4.65 -20.27 -10.06
N TYR A 133 -4.30 -19.15 -10.68
CA TYR A 133 -4.29 -17.86 -10.00
C TYR A 133 -5.69 -17.26 -9.90
N LYS A 134 -5.96 -16.53 -8.81
CA LYS A 134 -7.15 -15.70 -8.65
C LYS A 134 -6.96 -14.39 -9.42
N VAL A 135 -7.73 -14.17 -10.46
CA VAL A 135 -7.52 -13.06 -11.40
C VAL A 135 -8.77 -12.21 -11.54
N GLY A 136 -8.57 -10.89 -11.56
CA GLY A 136 -9.56 -9.90 -11.97
C GLY A 136 -9.09 -9.10 -13.18
N LEU A 137 -10.02 -8.62 -14.00
CA LEU A 137 -9.74 -7.66 -15.07
C LEU A 137 -10.76 -6.52 -15.03
N ALA A 138 -10.25 -5.30 -14.95
CA ALA A 138 -10.99 -4.06 -15.08
C ALA A 138 -10.75 -3.44 -16.46
N ASP A 139 -11.81 -3.32 -17.27
CA ASP A 139 -11.78 -2.64 -18.58
C ASP A 139 -12.00 -1.14 -18.37
N ALA A 140 -10.92 -0.40 -18.41
CA ALA A 140 -10.87 1.05 -18.20
C ALA A 140 -10.98 1.86 -19.51
N ASP A 141 -11.22 1.22 -20.65
CA ASP A 141 -11.45 1.90 -21.92
C ASP A 141 -12.89 2.45 -21.98
N VAL A 142 -13.03 3.70 -21.54
CA VAL A 142 -14.33 4.39 -21.43
C VAL A 142 -14.97 4.62 -22.81
N TYR A 143 -14.16 4.76 -23.85
CA TYR A 143 -14.64 5.14 -25.18
C TYR A 143 -14.93 3.95 -26.10
N GLY A 144 -14.37 2.79 -25.79
CA GLY A 144 -14.56 1.59 -26.59
C GLY A 144 -14.46 0.31 -25.77
N PRO A 145 -15.31 0.15 -24.72
CA PRO A 145 -15.24 -1.02 -23.87
C PRO A 145 -15.46 -2.29 -24.69
N SER A 146 -14.46 -3.15 -24.74
CA SER A 146 -14.46 -4.32 -25.62
C SER A 146 -14.52 -5.64 -24.85
N VAL A 147 -14.21 -5.63 -23.57
CA VAL A 147 -14.17 -6.83 -22.74
C VAL A 147 -15.51 -7.55 -22.66
N PRO A 148 -16.68 -6.89 -22.48
CA PRO A 148 -17.97 -7.58 -22.47
C PRO A 148 -18.21 -8.42 -23.71
N LYS A 149 -17.90 -7.87 -24.89
CA LYS A 149 -18.03 -8.55 -26.18
C LYS A 149 -17.09 -9.76 -26.30
N MET A 150 -15.83 -9.58 -25.88
CA MET A 150 -14.81 -10.62 -26.00
C MET A 150 -15.06 -11.79 -25.04
N THR A 151 -15.72 -11.52 -23.91
CA THR A 151 -16.05 -12.53 -22.88
C THR A 151 -17.47 -13.09 -23.04
N ALA A 152 -18.24 -12.59 -24.02
CA ALA A 152 -19.66 -12.91 -24.22
C ALA A 152 -20.49 -12.65 -22.96
N THR A 153 -20.29 -11.49 -22.33
CA THR A 153 -21.00 -11.03 -21.13
C THR A 153 -21.80 -9.74 -21.39
N GLU A 154 -22.03 -9.38 -22.66
CA GLU A 154 -22.73 -8.16 -23.04
C GLU A 154 -24.17 -8.07 -22.52
N ALA A 155 -24.82 -9.21 -22.36
CA ALA A 155 -26.19 -9.29 -21.85
C ALA A 155 -26.26 -9.43 -20.32
N GLU A 156 -25.11 -9.54 -19.66
CA GLU A 156 -25.02 -9.69 -18.20
C GLU A 156 -24.83 -8.31 -17.55
N MET A 157 -25.41 -8.09 -16.39
CA MET A 157 -25.19 -6.88 -15.58
C MET A 157 -24.59 -7.29 -14.22
N PRO A 158 -23.56 -6.56 -13.77
CA PRO A 158 -23.06 -6.73 -12.41
C PRO A 158 -24.15 -6.43 -11.38
N ASP A 159 -24.24 -7.26 -10.35
CA ASP A 159 -25.12 -7.03 -9.22
C ASP A 159 -24.48 -6.01 -8.25
N ALA A 160 -25.33 -5.28 -7.53
CA ALA A 160 -24.90 -4.39 -6.46
C ALA A 160 -25.51 -4.85 -5.13
N VAL A 161 -24.69 -4.86 -4.09
CA VAL A 161 -25.09 -5.22 -2.73
C VAL A 161 -24.90 -4.02 -1.81
N LEU A 162 -25.94 -3.71 -1.02
CA LEU A 162 -25.87 -2.67 0.02
C LEU A 162 -25.36 -3.30 1.32
N GLU A 163 -24.22 -2.84 1.79
CA GLU A 163 -23.65 -3.17 3.10
C GLU A 163 -23.67 -1.93 4.01
N GLY A 164 -24.72 -1.79 4.78
CA GLY A 164 -24.98 -0.55 5.54
C GLY A 164 -25.30 0.60 4.60
N GLU A 165 -24.46 1.66 4.61
CA GLU A 165 -24.59 2.81 3.72
C GLU A 165 -23.72 2.71 2.45
N LYS A 166 -22.90 1.65 2.33
CA LYS A 166 -21.96 1.46 1.22
C LYS A 166 -22.59 0.53 0.18
N GLU A 167 -22.68 1.01 -1.06
CA GLU A 167 -23.02 0.20 -2.21
C GLU A 167 -21.74 -0.42 -2.78
N THR A 168 -21.72 -1.75 -2.89
CA THR A 168 -20.58 -2.51 -3.41
C THR A 168 -21.01 -3.30 -4.63
N ILE A 169 -20.27 -3.19 -5.72
CA ILE A 169 -20.57 -3.87 -7.00
C ILE A 169 -19.90 -5.24 -7.00
N LEU A 170 -20.64 -6.27 -7.40
CA LEU A 170 -20.11 -7.61 -7.59
C LEU A 170 -19.61 -7.77 -9.03
N PRO A 171 -18.34 -8.17 -9.23
CA PRO A 171 -17.83 -8.41 -10.59
C PRO A 171 -18.49 -9.64 -11.20
N LEU A 172 -18.64 -9.67 -12.52
CA LEU A 172 -19.07 -10.86 -13.23
C LEU A 172 -17.97 -11.93 -13.19
N GLU A 173 -18.34 -13.19 -12.98
CA GLU A 173 -17.39 -14.30 -12.95
C GLU A 173 -17.60 -15.22 -14.16
N LYS A 174 -16.59 -15.31 -15.01
CA LYS A 174 -16.61 -16.20 -16.19
C LYS A 174 -15.18 -16.62 -16.54
N TYR A 175 -15.02 -17.83 -17.02
CA TYR A 175 -13.72 -18.42 -17.37
C TYR A 175 -12.69 -18.43 -16.22
N GLY A 176 -13.17 -18.40 -14.95
CA GLY A 176 -12.31 -18.34 -13.76
C GLY A 176 -11.72 -16.94 -13.49
N VAL A 177 -12.22 -15.90 -14.15
CA VAL A 177 -11.79 -14.51 -14.00
C VAL A 177 -12.96 -13.65 -13.54
N LYS A 178 -12.69 -12.68 -12.66
CA LYS A 178 -13.61 -11.62 -12.27
C LYS A 178 -13.51 -10.46 -13.25
N TRP A 179 -14.62 -10.13 -13.91
CA TRP A 179 -14.69 -9.10 -14.94
C TRP A 179 -15.45 -7.88 -14.46
N MET A 180 -14.90 -6.71 -14.74
CA MET A 180 -15.60 -5.45 -14.59
C MET A 180 -15.28 -4.56 -15.78
N SER A 181 -16.30 -3.97 -16.36
CA SER A 181 -16.19 -3.03 -17.49
C SER A 181 -17.21 -1.92 -17.36
N ILE A 182 -16.83 -0.73 -17.74
CA ILE A 182 -17.78 0.39 -17.87
C ILE A 182 -18.86 0.07 -18.90
N GLY A 183 -18.56 -0.80 -19.85
CA GLY A 183 -19.50 -1.27 -20.87
C GLY A 183 -20.75 -1.97 -20.32
N TYR A 184 -20.72 -2.50 -19.10
CA TYR A 184 -21.91 -3.08 -18.47
C TYR A 184 -22.93 -2.04 -18.03
N PHE A 185 -22.53 -0.79 -17.83
CA PHE A 185 -23.39 0.31 -17.40
C PHE A 185 -23.79 1.24 -18.55
N ALA A 186 -23.12 1.14 -19.68
CA ALA A 186 -23.40 1.91 -20.88
C ALA A 186 -24.52 1.25 -21.69
N LYS A 187 -25.74 1.79 -21.64
CA LYS A 187 -26.78 1.32 -22.56
C LYS A 187 -26.40 1.68 -24.00
N PRO A 188 -26.52 0.76 -24.97
CA PRO A 188 -26.14 1.01 -26.39
C PRO A 188 -26.80 2.24 -27.01
N GLU A 189 -27.97 2.63 -26.51
CA GLU A 189 -28.80 3.74 -27.01
C GLU A 189 -28.45 5.10 -26.35
N GLN A 190 -27.70 5.11 -25.26
CA GLN A 190 -27.25 6.33 -24.62
C GLN A 190 -25.78 6.58 -24.98
N ALA A 191 -25.54 7.43 -25.97
CA ALA A 191 -24.22 8.03 -26.19
C ALA A 191 -23.86 8.89 -24.95
N LEU A 192 -23.36 8.27 -23.91
CA LEU A 192 -22.85 8.96 -22.73
C LEU A 192 -21.60 9.74 -23.17
N ILE A 193 -21.73 11.06 -23.29
CA ILE A 193 -20.59 11.93 -23.54
C ILE A 193 -19.82 12.00 -22.20
N TRP A 194 -18.86 11.10 -22.03
CA TRP A 194 -17.98 11.09 -20.88
C TRP A 194 -17.05 12.30 -20.94
N ARG A 195 -17.34 13.33 -20.14
CA ARG A 195 -16.37 14.40 -19.91
C ARG A 195 -15.29 13.87 -18.97
N GLY A 196 -14.03 14.33 -19.14
CA GLY A 196 -12.88 13.82 -18.39
C GLY A 196 -13.11 13.58 -16.89
N PRO A 197 -13.69 14.53 -16.12
CA PRO A 197 -13.98 14.31 -14.69
C PRO A 197 -14.97 13.16 -14.41
N MET A 198 -15.96 12.97 -15.29
CA MET A 198 -16.95 11.88 -15.16
C MET A 198 -16.30 10.52 -15.42
N ALA A 199 -15.46 10.44 -16.46
CA ALA A 199 -14.69 9.23 -16.77
C ALA A 199 -13.76 8.83 -15.62
N CYS A 200 -13.03 9.80 -15.04
CA CYS A 200 -12.17 9.54 -13.89
C CYS A 200 -12.95 9.04 -12.67
N ASN A 201 -14.14 9.59 -12.40
CA ASN A 201 -14.97 9.14 -11.29
C ASN A 201 -15.51 7.73 -11.53
N ALA A 202 -15.97 7.43 -12.73
CA ALA A 202 -16.45 6.10 -13.10
C ALA A 202 -15.34 5.05 -12.98
N LEU A 203 -14.12 5.36 -13.44
CA LEU A 203 -12.95 4.49 -13.28
C LEU A 203 -12.60 4.26 -11.82
N LYS A 204 -12.65 5.31 -11.00
CA LYS A 204 -12.45 5.17 -9.54
C LYS A 204 -13.49 4.24 -8.93
N GLN A 205 -14.77 4.44 -9.24
CA GLN A 205 -15.84 3.59 -8.74
C GLN A 205 -15.65 2.14 -9.17
N MET A 206 -15.33 1.91 -10.44
CA MET A 206 -15.12 0.58 -10.99
C MET A 206 -13.94 -0.16 -10.35
N ILE A 207 -12.92 0.55 -9.89
CA ILE A 207 -11.77 -0.07 -9.21
C ILE A 207 -12.03 -0.21 -7.71
N LEU A 208 -12.63 0.81 -7.07
CA LEU A 208 -12.71 0.96 -5.62
C LEU A 208 -14.02 0.49 -5.00
N GLN A 209 -15.11 0.42 -5.77
CA GLN A 209 -16.43 -0.03 -5.29
C GLN A 209 -16.77 -1.46 -5.72
N VAL A 210 -15.85 -2.11 -6.43
CA VAL A 210 -16.02 -3.50 -6.85
C VAL A 210 -15.43 -4.42 -5.81
N ARG A 211 -16.19 -5.42 -5.39
CA ARG A 211 -15.74 -6.48 -4.47
C ARG A 211 -14.80 -7.46 -5.19
N TRP A 212 -13.56 -7.07 -5.34
CA TRP A 212 -12.56 -7.94 -5.94
C TRP A 212 -12.22 -9.13 -5.05
N GLY A 213 -12.23 -8.95 -3.71
CA GLY A 213 -11.78 -9.93 -2.73
C GLY A 213 -10.29 -10.25 -2.88
N GLU A 214 -9.90 -11.43 -2.44
CA GLU A 214 -8.51 -11.88 -2.59
C GLU A 214 -8.19 -12.19 -4.05
N LEU A 215 -7.27 -11.43 -4.65
CA LEU A 215 -6.74 -11.69 -5.99
C LEU A 215 -5.22 -11.81 -5.96
N ASP A 216 -4.69 -12.72 -6.79
CA ASP A 216 -3.26 -12.73 -7.10
C ASP A 216 -2.92 -11.61 -8.09
N PHE A 217 -3.77 -11.40 -9.09
CA PHE A 217 -3.60 -10.38 -10.12
C PHE A 217 -4.89 -9.62 -10.40
N LEU A 218 -4.81 -8.29 -10.44
CA LEU A 218 -5.81 -7.42 -11.02
C LEU A 218 -5.21 -6.75 -12.26
N LEU A 219 -5.72 -7.07 -13.44
CA LEU A 219 -5.32 -6.48 -14.70
C LEU A 219 -6.20 -5.27 -14.99
N ILE A 220 -5.61 -4.16 -15.41
CA ILE A 220 -6.33 -2.94 -15.81
C ILE A 220 -6.04 -2.69 -17.28
N ASP A 221 -7.03 -2.85 -18.14
CA ASP A 221 -6.97 -2.57 -19.58
C ASP A 221 -7.27 -1.08 -19.81
N MET A 222 -6.26 -0.28 -20.22
CA MET A 222 -6.32 1.19 -20.30
C MET A 222 -6.27 1.71 -21.74
#